data_ed2c932f1c9552ab4cadef0ae7bf7abf
#
_entry.id   ed2c932f1c9552ab4cadef0ae7bf7abf
#
_cell.length_a   1.000
_cell.length_b   1.000
_cell.length_c   1.000
_cell.angle_alpha   90.00
_cell.angle_beta   90.00
_cell.angle_gamma   90.00
#
_symmetry.space_group_name_H-M   'P 1'
#
loop_
_entity.id
_entity.type
_entity.pdbx_description
1 polymer ?
#
loop_
_entity_poly.entity_id
_entity_poly.type
_entity_poly.pdbx_seq_one_letter_code
_entity_poly.pdbx_strand_id
1 'polypeptide(L)'
;MGISPFPLLLTLMAAAAPVPPPQPMGEEPFQQLLQSADAQAAEQACLDPSIASSDRRRQDLRDRLLDLHPVVDSLDVVLADAGALLSCGAPESAAVVLSRYSPLMGEERRRWLLIRWQAADAARDHRQAALALRRLVNGNLKELDAVVLLPDQQNGLDQLAFHEAALRRLDEAAAVVLQGSLEGVTGARRMAQAAEWLGPDQLDQ
;
A
#
# COMPACT_ATOMS: atom_id res chain seq x y z
N MET A 1 -9.96 -65.09 35.34
CA MET A 1 -9.28 -64.29 34.34
C MET A 1 -10.31 -63.82 33.32
N GLY A 2 -10.87 -62.64 33.53
CA GLY A 2 -11.90 -62.09 32.70
C GLY A 2 -11.33 -61.04 31.73
N ILE A 3 -11.44 -61.25 30.47
CA ILE A 3 -11.03 -60.32 29.40
C ILE A 3 -12.24 -59.41 29.11
N SER A 4 -12.10 -58.13 29.42
CA SER A 4 -13.11 -57.10 29.12
C SER A 4 -12.93 -56.59 27.68
N PRO A 5 -13.99 -56.56 26.84
CA PRO A 5 -13.85 -56.00 25.50
C PRO A 5 -13.95 -54.45 25.55
N PHE A 6 -12.93 -53.78 25.07
CA PHE A 6 -12.95 -52.32 24.81
C PHE A 6 -13.87 -52.01 23.60
N PRO A 7 -14.81 -51.04 23.70
CA PRO A 7 -15.56 -50.61 22.51
C PRO A 7 -14.69 -49.67 21.66
N LEU A 8 -14.49 -50.05 20.38
CA LEU A 8 -13.96 -49.22 19.35
C LEU A 8 -14.96 -48.07 19.03
N LEU A 9 -14.62 -46.86 19.47
CA LEU A 9 -15.32 -45.63 19.04
C LEU A 9 -14.89 -45.29 17.61
N LEU A 10 -15.72 -45.64 16.63
CA LEU A 10 -15.60 -45.14 15.25
C LEU A 10 -15.97 -43.64 15.24
N THR A 11 -14.98 -42.76 15.20
CA THR A 11 -15.20 -41.34 14.97
C THR A 11 -15.53 -41.11 13.50
N LEU A 12 -16.80 -40.89 13.17
CA LEU A 12 -17.22 -40.45 11.86
C LEU A 12 -16.70 -39.02 11.62
N MET A 13 -15.64 -38.88 10.80
CA MET A 13 -15.24 -37.58 10.28
C MET A 13 -16.26 -37.17 9.22
N ALA A 14 -17.14 -36.24 9.58
CA ALA A 14 -17.99 -35.56 8.62
C ALA A 14 -17.10 -34.73 7.70
N ALA A 15 -16.98 -35.11 6.44
CA ALA A 15 -16.34 -34.32 5.41
C ALA A 15 -17.15 -33.02 5.23
N ALA A 16 -16.55 -31.88 5.54
CA ALA A 16 -17.17 -30.59 5.27
C ALA A 16 -17.43 -30.47 3.75
N ALA A 17 -18.67 -30.19 3.40
CA ALA A 17 -19.03 -29.95 2.00
C ALA A 17 -18.20 -28.77 1.46
N PRO A 18 -17.70 -28.85 0.22
CA PRO A 18 -16.96 -27.75 -0.39
C PRO A 18 -17.85 -26.50 -0.41
N VAL A 19 -17.33 -25.39 0.13
CA VAL A 19 -18.01 -24.09 0.08
C VAL A 19 -18.14 -23.73 -1.41
N PRO A 20 -19.36 -23.47 -1.91
CA PRO A 20 -19.52 -23.07 -3.31
C PRO A 20 -18.73 -21.79 -3.58
N PRO A 21 -18.12 -21.64 -4.78
CA PRO A 21 -17.42 -20.42 -5.13
C PRO A 21 -18.36 -19.21 -5.01
N PRO A 22 -17.87 -18.05 -4.54
CA PRO A 22 -18.68 -16.84 -4.43
C PRO A 22 -19.30 -16.52 -5.79
N GLN A 23 -20.61 -16.33 -5.81
CA GLN A 23 -21.31 -15.97 -7.04
C GLN A 23 -20.99 -14.51 -7.38
N PRO A 24 -20.72 -14.20 -8.67
CA PRO A 24 -20.45 -12.84 -9.08
C PRO A 24 -21.65 -11.93 -8.78
N MET A 25 -21.38 -10.73 -8.26
CA MET A 25 -22.40 -9.72 -7.97
C MET A 25 -23.23 -9.39 -9.23
N GLY A 26 -24.56 -9.54 -9.15
CA GLY A 26 -25.47 -9.18 -10.23
C GLY A 26 -25.45 -7.67 -10.54
N GLU A 27 -26.06 -7.28 -11.64
CA GLU A 27 -26.08 -5.86 -12.05
C GLU A 27 -26.92 -5.00 -11.10
N GLU A 28 -28.10 -5.46 -10.73
CA GLU A 28 -29.01 -4.70 -9.85
C GLU A 28 -28.41 -4.47 -8.44
N PRO A 29 -27.82 -5.49 -7.74
CA PRO A 29 -27.09 -5.25 -6.51
C PRO A 29 -25.88 -4.30 -6.67
N PHE A 30 -25.20 -4.35 -7.81
CA PHE A 30 -24.09 -3.43 -8.08
C PHE A 30 -24.57 -1.99 -8.22
N GLN A 31 -25.69 -1.74 -8.92
CA GLN A 31 -26.25 -0.40 -9.06
C GLN A 31 -26.76 0.16 -7.72
N GLN A 32 -27.34 -0.69 -6.85
CA GLN A 32 -27.71 -0.29 -5.49
C GLN A 32 -26.48 0.09 -4.66
N LEU A 33 -25.42 -0.74 -4.73
CA LEU A 33 -24.14 -0.44 -4.09
C LEU A 33 -23.59 0.90 -4.56
N LEU A 34 -23.52 1.12 -5.87
CA LEU A 34 -22.98 2.35 -6.47
C LEU A 34 -23.69 3.62 -5.99
N GLN A 35 -25.01 3.55 -5.78
CA GLN A 35 -25.80 4.69 -5.29
C GLN A 35 -25.58 4.97 -3.79
N SER A 36 -25.39 3.93 -2.97
CA SER A 36 -25.35 4.04 -1.51
C SER A 36 -23.96 3.89 -0.89
N ALA A 37 -22.95 3.46 -1.67
CA ALA A 37 -21.63 3.17 -1.13
C ALA A 37 -20.95 4.43 -0.57
N ASP A 38 -20.45 4.30 0.64
CA ASP A 38 -19.39 5.13 1.22
C ASP A 38 -18.00 4.59 0.82
N ALA A 39 -16.94 5.22 1.30
CA ALA A 39 -15.57 4.81 1.00
C ALA A 39 -15.29 3.35 1.40
N GLN A 40 -15.78 2.89 2.56
CA GLN A 40 -15.54 1.54 3.04
C GLN A 40 -16.27 0.50 2.19
N ALA A 41 -17.53 0.73 1.85
CA ALA A 41 -18.31 -0.17 1.01
C ALA A 41 -17.73 -0.25 -0.42
N ALA A 42 -17.27 0.88 -0.98
CA ALA A 42 -16.62 0.93 -2.27
C ALA A 42 -15.26 0.19 -2.26
N GLU A 43 -14.48 0.35 -1.20
CA GLU A 43 -13.22 -0.39 -1.01
C GLU A 43 -13.45 -1.91 -1.01
N GLN A 44 -14.40 -2.39 -0.19
CA GLN A 44 -14.75 -3.81 -0.15
C GLN A 44 -15.23 -4.33 -1.50
N ALA A 45 -16.02 -3.53 -2.22
CA ALA A 45 -16.46 -3.88 -3.56
C ALA A 45 -15.32 -4.00 -4.56
N CYS A 46 -14.33 -3.12 -4.52
CA CYS A 46 -13.16 -3.19 -5.40
C CYS A 46 -12.27 -4.42 -5.13
N LEU A 47 -12.34 -4.98 -3.93
CA LEU A 47 -11.66 -6.24 -3.57
C LEU A 47 -12.45 -7.49 -4.00
N ASP A 48 -13.72 -7.35 -4.37
CA ASP A 48 -14.53 -8.48 -4.88
C ASP A 48 -14.01 -8.92 -6.26
N PRO A 49 -13.68 -10.21 -6.46
CA PRO A 49 -13.14 -10.70 -7.72
C PRO A 49 -14.04 -10.42 -8.93
N SER A 50 -15.38 -10.39 -8.75
CA SER A 50 -16.33 -10.14 -9.84
C SER A 50 -16.32 -8.68 -10.30
N ILE A 51 -15.96 -7.74 -9.42
CA ILE A 51 -15.80 -6.32 -9.72
C ILE A 51 -14.35 -6.04 -10.14
N ALA A 52 -13.37 -6.62 -9.45
CA ALA A 52 -11.96 -6.46 -9.78
C ALA A 52 -11.63 -6.90 -11.21
N SER A 53 -12.34 -7.89 -11.78
CA SER A 53 -12.20 -8.34 -13.16
C SER A 53 -12.96 -7.49 -14.19
N SER A 54 -13.81 -6.53 -13.75
CA SER A 54 -14.62 -5.69 -14.63
C SER A 54 -14.11 -4.24 -14.63
N ASP A 55 -13.44 -3.83 -15.70
CA ASP A 55 -12.94 -2.46 -15.82
C ASP A 55 -14.05 -1.40 -15.72
N ARG A 56 -15.23 -1.67 -16.30
CA ARG A 56 -16.37 -0.77 -16.22
C ARG A 56 -16.85 -0.56 -14.80
N ARG A 57 -17.10 -1.65 -14.05
CA ARG A 57 -17.58 -1.55 -12.66
C ARG A 57 -16.57 -0.86 -11.76
N ARG A 58 -15.27 -1.15 -11.95
CA ARG A 58 -14.21 -0.42 -11.23
C ARG A 58 -14.21 1.06 -11.56
N GLN A 59 -14.41 1.41 -12.83
CA GLN A 59 -14.47 2.82 -13.22
C GLN A 59 -15.67 3.52 -12.58
N ASP A 60 -16.85 2.93 -12.60
CA ASP A 60 -18.05 3.48 -11.97
C ASP A 60 -17.85 3.73 -10.46
N LEU A 61 -17.16 2.80 -9.74
CA LEU A 61 -16.81 2.99 -8.32
C LEU A 61 -15.78 4.10 -8.11
N ARG A 62 -14.78 4.22 -8.98
CA ARG A 62 -13.78 5.30 -8.92
C ARG A 62 -14.41 6.66 -9.10
N ASP A 63 -15.31 6.79 -10.08
CA ASP A 63 -16.03 8.03 -10.35
C ASP A 63 -16.90 8.38 -9.14
N ARG A 64 -17.62 7.40 -8.58
CA ARG A 64 -18.38 7.59 -7.33
C ARG A 64 -17.53 8.09 -6.18
N LEU A 65 -16.35 7.47 -5.95
CA LEU A 65 -15.43 7.87 -4.88
C LEU A 65 -14.88 9.28 -5.08
N LEU A 66 -14.60 9.69 -6.31
CA LEU A 66 -14.17 11.05 -6.61
C LEU A 66 -15.25 12.10 -6.28
N ASP A 67 -16.51 11.75 -6.44
CA ASP A 67 -17.65 12.66 -6.21
C ASP A 67 -18.18 12.60 -4.77
N LEU A 68 -17.71 11.65 -3.96
CA LEU A 68 -18.27 11.39 -2.63
C LEU A 68 -18.10 12.58 -1.68
N HIS A 69 -16.87 13.12 -1.61
CA HIS A 69 -16.53 14.25 -0.75
C HIS A 69 -15.71 15.30 -1.53
N PRO A 70 -16.37 16.16 -2.33
CA PRO A 70 -15.67 17.19 -3.12
C PRO A 70 -14.97 18.24 -2.25
N VAL A 71 -15.48 18.47 -1.03
CA VAL A 71 -14.88 19.32 -0.01
C VAL A 71 -14.68 18.48 1.24
N VAL A 72 -13.47 18.49 1.78
CA VAL A 72 -13.09 17.67 2.94
C VAL A 72 -12.54 18.55 4.05
N ASP A 73 -13.09 18.40 5.26
CA ASP A 73 -12.68 19.07 6.48
C ASP A 73 -12.04 18.12 7.51
N SER A 74 -11.97 16.83 7.19
CA SER A 74 -11.48 15.79 8.09
C SER A 74 -10.38 14.94 7.44
N LEU A 75 -9.28 14.73 8.16
CA LEU A 75 -8.21 13.83 7.73
C LEU A 75 -8.72 12.40 7.51
N ASP A 76 -9.55 11.89 8.43
CA ASP A 76 -10.01 10.50 8.35
C ASP A 76 -10.88 10.25 7.12
N VAL A 77 -11.69 11.21 6.71
CA VAL A 77 -12.49 11.14 5.48
C VAL A 77 -11.58 11.10 4.25
N VAL A 78 -10.61 12.01 4.14
CA VAL A 78 -9.74 12.04 2.95
C VAL A 78 -8.85 10.80 2.86
N LEU A 79 -8.40 10.26 4.01
CA LEU A 79 -7.61 9.02 4.03
C LEU A 79 -8.45 7.80 3.65
N ALA A 80 -9.72 7.74 4.07
CA ALA A 80 -10.64 6.67 3.71
C ALA A 80 -10.93 6.69 2.19
N ASP A 81 -11.27 7.86 1.63
CA ASP A 81 -11.53 8.01 0.19
C ASP A 81 -10.29 7.65 -0.65
N ALA A 82 -9.10 8.14 -0.24
CA ALA A 82 -7.86 7.84 -0.94
C ALA A 82 -7.49 6.35 -0.84
N GLY A 83 -7.68 5.72 0.32
CA GLY A 83 -7.47 4.29 0.54
C GLY A 83 -8.39 3.44 -0.35
N ALA A 84 -9.67 3.79 -0.41
CA ALA A 84 -10.64 3.12 -1.29
C ALA A 84 -10.25 3.24 -2.77
N LEU A 85 -9.80 4.42 -3.21
CA LEU A 85 -9.33 4.61 -4.58
C LEU A 85 -8.07 3.78 -4.89
N LEU A 86 -7.14 3.65 -3.92
CA LEU A 86 -5.97 2.78 -4.07
C LEU A 86 -6.39 1.31 -4.21
N SER A 87 -7.31 0.83 -3.40
CA SER A 87 -7.88 -0.53 -3.48
C SER A 87 -8.61 -0.78 -4.80
N CYS A 88 -9.22 0.27 -5.38
CA CYS A 88 -9.82 0.23 -6.72
C CYS A 88 -8.78 0.36 -7.86
N GLY A 89 -7.49 0.47 -7.57
CA GLY A 89 -6.43 0.62 -8.56
C GLY A 89 -6.44 1.96 -9.29
N ALA A 90 -6.76 3.06 -8.57
CA ALA A 90 -6.80 4.43 -9.09
C ALA A 90 -5.88 5.38 -8.30
N PRO A 91 -4.55 5.15 -8.33
CA PRO A 91 -3.61 5.89 -7.50
C PRO A 91 -3.54 7.38 -7.86
N GLU A 92 -3.72 7.76 -9.12
CA GLU A 92 -3.76 9.17 -9.54
C GLU A 92 -4.99 9.88 -8.95
N SER A 93 -6.14 9.19 -8.92
CA SER A 93 -7.36 9.72 -8.31
C SER A 93 -7.21 9.85 -6.79
N ALA A 94 -6.52 8.90 -6.13
CA ALA A 94 -6.17 9.00 -4.72
C ALA A 94 -5.30 10.22 -4.42
N ALA A 95 -4.32 10.53 -5.27
CA ALA A 95 -3.50 11.74 -5.15
C ALA A 95 -4.32 13.03 -5.29
N VAL A 96 -5.33 13.05 -6.18
CA VAL A 96 -6.27 14.17 -6.34
C VAL A 96 -7.08 14.37 -5.06
N VAL A 97 -7.66 13.29 -4.50
CA VAL A 97 -8.44 13.36 -3.25
C VAL A 97 -7.57 13.85 -2.09
N LEU A 98 -6.36 13.32 -1.94
CA LEU A 98 -5.42 13.77 -0.91
C LEU A 98 -5.09 15.28 -1.01
N SER A 99 -5.10 15.85 -2.21
CA SER A 99 -4.84 17.26 -2.42
C SER A 99 -5.96 18.20 -1.92
N ARG A 100 -7.15 17.66 -1.62
CA ARG A 100 -8.30 18.41 -1.08
C ARG A 100 -8.13 18.79 0.40
N TYR A 101 -7.14 18.21 1.08
CA TYR A 101 -6.90 18.42 2.50
C TYR A 101 -5.47 18.91 2.76
N SER A 102 -5.35 19.84 3.70
CA SER A 102 -4.05 20.37 4.16
C SER A 102 -3.81 19.95 5.61
N PRO A 103 -3.05 18.87 5.85
CA PRO A 103 -2.87 18.32 7.19
C PRO A 103 -2.09 19.26 8.11
N LEU A 104 -2.46 19.30 9.38
CA LEU A 104 -1.68 19.94 10.43
C LEU A 104 -0.34 19.23 10.60
N MET A 105 0.64 19.95 11.17
CA MET A 105 1.95 19.39 11.50
C MET A 105 1.80 18.26 12.55
N GLY A 106 2.74 17.33 12.55
CA GLY A 106 2.75 16.21 13.48
C GLY A 106 2.11 14.95 12.91
N GLU A 107 1.30 14.25 13.72
CA GLU A 107 0.78 12.93 13.37
C GLU A 107 -0.19 12.96 12.18
N GLU A 108 -1.02 13.98 12.04
CA GLU A 108 -1.89 14.14 10.86
C GLU A 108 -1.08 14.16 9.57
N ARG A 109 -0.05 14.99 9.54
CA ARG A 109 0.83 15.10 8.37
C ARG A 109 1.57 13.81 8.09
N ARG A 110 1.99 13.09 9.14
CA ARG A 110 2.64 11.79 9.02
C ARG A 110 1.72 10.77 8.34
N ARG A 111 0.48 10.62 8.84
CA ARG A 111 -0.53 9.71 8.26
C ARG A 111 -0.83 10.06 6.80
N TRP A 112 -1.02 11.35 6.52
CA TRP A 112 -1.29 11.84 5.17
C TRP A 112 -0.12 11.58 4.21
N LEU A 113 1.12 11.79 4.64
CA LEU A 113 2.31 11.54 3.81
C LEU A 113 2.51 10.05 3.50
N LEU A 114 2.15 9.15 4.41
CA LEU A 114 2.20 7.70 4.16
C LEU A 114 1.25 7.29 3.03
N ILE A 115 -0.01 7.73 3.07
CA ILE A 115 -0.96 7.44 1.98
C ILE A 115 -0.56 8.15 0.69
N ARG A 116 -0.01 9.37 0.77
CA ARG A 116 0.52 10.07 -0.40
C ARG A 116 1.68 9.35 -1.05
N TRP A 117 2.58 8.77 -0.23
CA TRP A 117 3.63 7.89 -0.74
C TRP A 117 3.04 6.66 -1.43
N GLN A 118 2.08 5.96 -0.81
CA GLN A 118 1.43 4.79 -1.41
C GLN A 118 0.78 5.12 -2.77
N ALA A 119 0.09 6.24 -2.86
CA ALA A 119 -0.52 6.68 -4.11
C ALA A 119 0.54 6.97 -5.20
N ALA A 120 1.61 7.66 -4.83
CA ALA A 120 2.70 7.97 -5.76
C ALA A 120 3.47 6.72 -6.20
N ASP A 121 3.74 5.78 -5.28
CA ASP A 121 4.40 4.51 -5.58
C ASP A 121 3.56 3.65 -6.52
N ALA A 122 2.27 3.47 -6.22
CA ALA A 122 1.33 2.73 -7.06
C ALA A 122 1.16 3.36 -8.46
N ALA A 123 1.22 4.69 -8.57
CA ALA A 123 1.22 5.43 -9.84
C ALA A 123 2.58 5.40 -10.56
N ARG A 124 3.63 4.84 -9.94
CA ARG A 124 5.03 4.91 -10.40
C ARG A 124 5.55 6.35 -10.57
N ASP A 125 4.96 7.30 -9.85
CA ASP A 125 5.50 8.65 -9.74
C ASP A 125 6.61 8.68 -8.68
N HIS A 126 7.78 8.17 -9.08
CA HIS A 126 8.95 8.07 -8.22
C HIS A 126 9.36 9.42 -7.63
N ARG A 127 9.11 10.52 -8.33
CA ARG A 127 9.43 11.88 -7.84
C ARG A 127 8.56 12.26 -6.64
N GLN A 128 7.24 12.05 -6.72
CA GLN A 128 6.32 12.36 -5.63
C GLN A 128 6.50 11.37 -4.47
N ALA A 129 6.77 10.10 -4.76
CA ALA A 129 7.06 9.10 -3.76
C ALA A 129 8.31 9.45 -2.93
N ALA A 130 9.43 9.78 -3.59
CA ALA A 130 10.65 10.23 -2.92
C ALA A 130 10.40 11.51 -2.09
N LEU A 131 9.65 12.48 -2.64
CA LEU A 131 9.31 13.71 -1.93
C LEU A 131 8.47 13.45 -0.68
N ALA A 132 7.49 12.55 -0.74
CA ALA A 132 6.66 12.18 0.42
C ALA A 132 7.50 11.55 1.53
N LEU A 133 8.42 10.63 1.21
CA LEU A 133 9.32 9.99 2.18
C LEU A 133 10.28 11.01 2.82
N ARG A 134 10.90 11.90 2.04
CA ARG A 134 11.77 12.95 2.58
C ARG A 134 11.02 13.87 3.55
N ARG A 135 9.77 14.23 3.23
CA ARG A 135 8.93 15.08 4.08
C ARG A 135 8.43 14.36 5.34
N LEU A 136 8.27 13.04 5.28
CA LEU A 136 7.82 12.21 6.41
C LEU A 136 8.76 12.34 7.62
N VAL A 137 10.05 12.50 7.37
CA VAL A 137 11.11 12.64 8.38
C VAL A 137 11.75 14.04 8.40
N ASN A 138 11.10 15.05 7.83
CA ASN A 138 11.59 16.43 7.76
C ASN A 138 13.05 16.54 7.27
N GLY A 139 13.47 15.64 6.37
CA GLY A 139 14.82 15.60 5.82
C GLY A 139 15.86 14.84 6.65
N ASN A 140 15.55 14.36 7.84
CA ASN A 140 16.43 13.49 8.62
C ASN A 140 16.32 12.04 8.13
N LEU A 141 17.07 11.71 7.07
CA LEU A 141 16.94 10.42 6.36
C LEU A 141 17.22 9.20 7.24
N LYS A 142 18.03 9.33 8.29
CA LYS A 142 18.30 8.23 9.22
C LYS A 142 17.04 7.71 9.92
N GLU A 143 16.05 8.58 10.12
CA GLU A 143 14.78 8.19 10.73
C GLU A 143 13.96 7.27 9.83
N LEU A 144 14.17 7.30 8.50
CA LEU A 144 13.51 6.39 7.56
C LEU A 144 13.93 4.93 7.75
N ASP A 145 15.10 4.67 8.33
CA ASP A 145 15.55 3.30 8.60
C ASP A 145 14.66 2.55 9.59
N ALA A 146 13.97 3.29 10.47
CA ALA A 146 12.98 2.73 11.40
C ALA A 146 11.54 2.75 10.87
N VAL A 147 11.30 3.36 9.70
CA VAL A 147 9.94 3.44 9.12
C VAL A 147 9.64 2.17 8.32
N VAL A 148 8.58 1.47 8.73
CA VAL A 148 8.02 0.35 7.99
C VAL A 148 6.85 0.85 7.16
N LEU A 149 6.93 0.64 5.86
CA LEU A 149 5.92 1.04 4.88
C LEU A 149 4.99 -0.14 4.59
N LEU A 150 3.68 0.09 4.71
CA LEU A 150 2.65 -0.91 4.44
C LEU A 150 2.16 -0.80 2.99
N PRO A 151 1.61 -1.89 2.40
CA PRO A 151 1.34 -3.19 3.04
C PRO A 151 2.55 -4.15 3.10
N ASP A 152 3.57 -3.95 2.27
CA ASP A 152 4.64 -4.95 2.04
C ASP A 152 5.75 -4.93 3.09
N GLN A 153 5.58 -4.19 4.19
CA GLN A 153 6.55 -4.03 5.27
C GLN A 153 7.95 -3.61 4.80
N GLN A 154 7.99 -2.77 3.77
CA GLN A 154 9.23 -2.29 3.17
C GLN A 154 9.89 -1.24 4.08
N ASN A 155 11.22 -1.21 4.08
CA ASN A 155 11.97 -0.18 4.82
C ASN A 155 11.91 1.16 4.08
N GLY A 156 11.58 2.24 4.81
CA GLY A 156 11.39 3.57 4.21
C GLY A 156 12.65 4.14 3.56
N LEU A 157 13.83 3.86 4.12
CA LEU A 157 15.10 4.31 3.56
C LEU A 157 15.44 3.57 2.27
N ASP A 158 15.27 2.25 2.25
CA ASP A 158 15.49 1.41 1.06
C ASP A 158 14.52 1.82 -0.07
N GLN A 159 13.26 2.17 0.26
CA GLN A 159 12.30 2.67 -0.71
C GLN A 159 12.65 4.05 -1.26
N LEU A 160 13.13 4.96 -0.42
CA LEU A 160 13.61 6.24 -0.91
C LEU A 160 14.77 6.06 -1.89
N ALA A 161 15.74 5.20 -1.56
CA ALA A 161 16.87 4.89 -2.45
C ALA A 161 16.39 4.27 -3.78
N PHE A 162 15.41 3.36 -3.73
CA PHE A 162 14.80 2.79 -4.92
C PHE A 162 14.17 3.88 -5.83
N HIS A 163 13.42 4.82 -5.26
CA HIS A 163 12.82 5.90 -6.04
C HIS A 163 13.86 6.84 -6.65
N GLU A 164 14.94 7.18 -5.93
CA GLU A 164 16.03 8.00 -6.48
C GLU A 164 16.75 7.26 -7.63
N ALA A 165 17.01 5.97 -7.48
CA ALA A 165 17.60 5.15 -8.54
C ALA A 165 16.70 5.07 -9.80
N ALA A 166 15.39 4.93 -9.61
CA ALA A 166 14.40 4.94 -10.70
C ALA A 166 14.39 6.28 -11.45
N LEU A 167 14.70 7.37 -10.76
CA LEU A 167 14.90 8.72 -11.35
C LEU A 167 16.27 8.91 -12.01
N ARG A 168 17.10 7.86 -12.08
CA ARG A 168 18.48 7.90 -12.59
C ARG A 168 19.44 8.76 -11.76
N ARG A 169 19.16 8.99 -10.49
CA ARG A 169 20.00 9.69 -9.54
C ARG A 169 20.77 8.68 -8.68
N LEU A 170 21.69 7.96 -9.33
CA LEU A 170 22.34 6.80 -8.73
C LEU A 170 23.27 7.17 -7.57
N ASP A 171 23.94 8.30 -7.66
CA ASP A 171 24.75 8.89 -6.59
C ASP A 171 23.90 9.26 -5.36
N GLU A 172 22.77 9.90 -5.56
CA GLU A 172 21.81 10.19 -4.47
C GLU A 172 21.22 8.90 -3.88
N ALA A 173 20.87 7.91 -4.71
CA ALA A 173 20.37 6.62 -4.25
C ALA A 173 21.39 5.90 -3.36
N ALA A 174 22.65 5.86 -3.77
CA ALA A 174 23.76 5.31 -3.00
C ALA A 174 23.95 6.07 -1.66
N ALA A 175 23.97 7.40 -1.72
CA ALA A 175 24.10 8.24 -0.52
C ALA A 175 22.94 8.03 0.47
N VAL A 176 21.71 7.82 -0.03
CA VAL A 176 20.54 7.54 0.79
C VAL A 176 20.66 6.19 1.48
N VAL A 177 20.91 5.10 0.74
CA VAL A 177 20.93 3.76 1.30
C VAL A 177 22.03 3.58 2.35
N LEU A 178 23.15 4.31 2.22
CA LEU A 178 24.26 4.30 3.16
C LEU A 178 24.00 5.11 4.46
N GLN A 179 22.86 5.84 4.57
CA GLN A 179 22.46 6.48 5.82
C GLN A 179 21.91 5.50 6.86
N GLY A 180 21.48 4.30 6.43
CA GLY A 180 20.93 3.28 7.31
C GLY A 180 22.00 2.46 8.00
N SER A 181 21.54 1.48 8.80
CA SER A 181 22.45 0.53 9.45
C SER A 181 23.25 -0.26 8.40
N LEU A 182 24.57 -0.27 8.57
CA LEU A 182 25.52 -1.03 7.74
C LEU A 182 25.97 -2.33 8.40
N GLU A 183 25.31 -2.77 9.46
CA GLU A 183 25.61 -3.99 10.17
C GLU A 183 24.84 -5.19 9.63
N GLY A 184 25.41 -6.37 9.78
CA GLY A 184 24.78 -7.65 9.45
C GLY A 184 24.44 -7.79 7.96
N VAL A 185 23.45 -8.63 7.68
CA VAL A 185 23.01 -8.98 6.31
C VAL A 185 22.44 -7.76 5.58
N THR A 186 21.65 -6.94 6.29
CA THR A 186 21.04 -5.72 5.71
C THR A 186 22.12 -4.72 5.32
N GLY A 187 23.13 -4.51 6.15
CA GLY A 187 24.24 -3.61 5.85
C GLY A 187 25.07 -4.10 4.65
N ALA A 188 25.39 -5.39 4.61
CA ALA A 188 26.09 -5.97 3.47
C ALA A 188 25.33 -5.78 2.14
N ARG A 189 23.99 -5.98 2.15
CA ARG A 189 23.14 -5.74 1.00
C ARG A 189 23.17 -4.28 0.56
N ARG A 190 23.06 -3.33 1.48
CA ARG A 190 23.10 -1.89 1.21
C ARG A 190 24.43 -1.43 0.61
N MET A 191 25.54 -1.94 1.15
CA MET A 191 26.87 -1.67 0.60
C MET A 191 27.04 -2.21 -0.83
N ALA A 192 26.57 -3.44 -1.08
CA ALA A 192 26.60 -4.02 -2.41
C ALA A 192 25.74 -3.21 -3.41
N GLN A 193 24.56 -2.80 -2.99
CA GLN A 193 23.66 -1.98 -3.81
C GLN A 193 24.24 -0.60 -4.13
N ALA A 194 24.84 0.06 -3.14
CA ALA A 194 25.52 1.35 -3.35
C ALA A 194 26.71 1.20 -4.32
N ALA A 195 27.50 0.14 -4.18
CA ALA A 195 28.62 -0.15 -5.09
C ALA A 195 28.15 -0.40 -6.53
N GLU A 196 27.02 -1.11 -6.72
CA GLU A 196 26.41 -1.32 -8.03
C GLU A 196 26.00 0.01 -8.69
N TRP A 197 25.38 0.91 -7.94
CA TRP A 197 24.91 2.20 -8.46
C TRP A 197 26.06 3.17 -8.78
N LEU A 198 27.10 3.21 -7.95
CA LEU A 198 28.24 4.10 -8.17
C LEU A 198 29.18 3.60 -9.27
N GLY A 199 29.22 2.29 -9.53
CA GLY A 199 30.15 1.69 -10.46
C GLY A 199 31.61 1.70 -9.97
N PRO A 200 32.52 0.97 -10.63
CA PRO A 200 33.91 0.86 -10.18
C PRO A 200 34.68 2.18 -10.24
N ASP A 201 34.31 3.10 -11.14
CA ASP A 201 35.05 4.35 -11.38
C ASP A 201 34.76 5.47 -10.37
N GLN A 202 33.71 5.33 -9.54
CA GLN A 202 33.30 6.33 -8.54
C GLN A 202 33.66 5.95 -7.09
N LEU A 203 34.11 4.72 -6.86
CA LEU A 203 34.50 4.26 -5.52
C LEU A 203 35.90 4.73 -5.11
N ASP A 204 36.71 5.25 -6.05
CA ASP A 204 38.08 5.71 -5.85
C ASP A 204 38.20 7.24 -5.65
N GLN A 205 37.10 7.99 -5.56
CA GLN A 205 37.05 9.42 -5.24
C GLN A 205 36.60 9.69 -3.80
#